data_b63e4293160f91482463f6a3140c7ed1
#
_entry.id   b63e4293160f91482463f6a3140c7ed1
#
_cell.length_a   1.000
_cell.length_b   1.000
_cell.length_c   1.000
_cell.angle_alpha   90.00
_cell.angle_beta   90.00
_cell.angle_gamma   90.00
#
_symmetry.space_group_name_H-M   'P 1'
#
loop_
_entity.id
_entity.type
_entity.pdbx_description
1 polymer ?
#
loop_
_entity_poly.entity_id
_entity_poly.type
_entity_poly.pdbx_seq_one_letter_code
_entity_poly.pdbx_strand_id
1 'polypeptide(L)'
;MKRLFVYATACLMALSVASCAGGEGKKDTAEQPATQSEQTQKSVKKTTKTAKPASKKKLLMPNASGLPYEMLVVMSDEQWDRPLGRAVFGVLDTDVPGLPQSERSFRITRIDPSAFSSNMFRIMRNVIKVDIQNIYTQPKLKFARNVYSYPQMVMTLQAPDEASLAEYVKDNAQSILDFFTKAEMNREIENLREEHNLEVSRLAKEILDVDVWVPWTINKFKQGKDFLWASTNTGKKDMSIVLYSYPYTDKNTFTLEYFLNKRDSVMKVNIPGAFEGSYMSTQRDFVYVEDATVQGKYAQVARGLWRVKGDRMGGPFVSHSRVDEVNGRVIVAEAFIYAPESLKRDLMRRMEAALYTLQLPQADKVNSLAYDLEEIVIEPEAK
;
A
#
# COMPACT_ATOMS: atom_id res chain seq x y z
N MET A 1 -47.75 29.05 0.45
CA MET A 1 -47.61 30.11 -0.58
C MET A 1 -46.44 29.77 -1.47
N LYS A 2 -46.77 29.54 -2.68
CA LYS A 2 -46.09 29.29 -3.92
C LYS A 2 -44.86 30.19 -4.18
N ARG A 3 -43.78 29.67 -4.70
CA ARG A 3 -43.30 30.04 -6.04
C ARG A 3 -42.17 29.07 -6.49
N LEU A 4 -42.53 28.31 -7.52
CA LEU A 4 -41.68 27.65 -8.51
C LEU A 4 -40.89 28.70 -9.31
N PHE A 5 -39.63 28.38 -9.67
CA PHE A 5 -39.05 28.89 -10.91
C PHE A 5 -38.30 27.76 -11.61
N VAL A 6 -38.87 27.36 -12.72
CA VAL A 6 -38.29 26.51 -13.77
C VAL A 6 -37.60 27.45 -14.77
N TYR A 7 -36.38 27.17 -15.17
CA TYR A 7 -35.85 27.61 -16.47
C TYR A 7 -35.19 26.44 -17.17
N ALA A 8 -35.86 25.98 -18.20
CA ALA A 8 -35.32 25.19 -19.28
C ALA A 8 -34.85 26.14 -20.38
N THR A 9 -33.71 25.90 -20.96
CA THR A 9 -33.43 26.39 -22.33
C THR A 9 -32.54 25.35 -23.04
N ALA A 10 -33.06 24.95 -24.18
CA ALA A 10 -32.54 23.97 -25.10
C ALA A 10 -31.78 24.64 -26.26
N CYS A 11 -31.09 23.77 -27.05
CA CYS A 11 -30.65 23.91 -28.44
C CYS A 11 -29.37 24.73 -28.69
N LEU A 12 -28.38 24.21 -29.45
CA LEU A 12 -28.48 23.87 -30.88
C LEU A 12 -27.26 23.07 -31.34
N MET A 13 -27.52 22.08 -32.18
CA MET A 13 -26.54 21.37 -33.02
C MET A 13 -26.01 22.29 -34.13
N ALA A 14 -24.75 22.07 -34.54
CA ALA A 14 -24.31 22.34 -35.90
C ALA A 14 -23.31 21.30 -36.35
N LEU A 15 -23.78 20.43 -37.24
CA LEU A 15 -22.96 19.61 -38.15
C LEU A 15 -22.34 20.52 -39.22
N SER A 16 -21.09 20.25 -39.59
CA SER A 16 -20.60 20.55 -40.93
C SER A 16 -19.65 19.49 -41.38
N VAL A 17 -20.03 18.85 -42.47
CA VAL A 17 -19.34 17.85 -43.29
C VAL A 17 -18.81 18.59 -44.54
N ALA A 18 -17.57 18.29 -44.93
CA ALA A 18 -17.04 18.35 -46.30
C ALA A 18 -15.64 17.76 -46.26
N SER A 19 -15.31 16.66 -46.87
CA SER A 19 -15.38 16.05 -48.18
C SER A 19 -14.39 16.59 -49.20
N CYS A 20 -13.63 15.58 -49.79
CA CYS A 20 -12.97 15.51 -51.09
C CYS A 20 -11.62 16.23 -51.26
N ALA A 21 -10.63 15.75 -51.89
CA ALA A 21 -10.25 14.65 -52.79
C ALA A 21 -8.84 15.00 -53.29
N GLY A 22 -7.95 14.07 -53.43
CA GLY A 22 -7.50 13.46 -54.68
C GLY A 22 -6.19 14.04 -55.22
N GLY A 23 -5.27 13.17 -55.59
CA GLY A 23 -4.17 13.55 -56.50
C GLY A 23 -2.98 12.60 -56.42
N GLU A 24 -2.94 11.70 -57.38
CA GLU A 24 -1.86 10.76 -57.77
C GLU A 24 -0.60 11.45 -58.30
N GLY A 25 0.54 10.72 -58.23
CA GLY A 25 1.60 10.96 -59.23
C GLY A 25 3.00 10.45 -58.90
N LYS A 26 3.32 9.18 -59.31
CA LYS A 26 4.54 8.67 -59.99
C LYS A 26 5.94 8.96 -59.45
N LYS A 27 6.65 7.86 -59.10
CA LYS A 27 7.78 7.14 -59.78
C LYS A 27 8.95 8.01 -60.28
N ASP A 28 10.16 7.61 -59.89
CA ASP A 28 11.30 7.05 -60.62
C ASP A 28 12.52 6.98 -59.70
N THR A 29 13.13 5.88 -59.48
CA THR A 29 14.14 4.99 -60.06
C THR A 29 15.59 5.54 -60.09
N ALA A 30 16.50 4.66 -59.64
CA ALA A 30 17.94 4.50 -59.94
C ALA A 30 18.93 5.41 -59.16
N GLU A 31 20.10 5.05 -58.69
CA GLU A 31 21.04 3.94 -58.96
C GLU A 31 22.13 4.00 -57.89
N GLN A 32 22.71 2.85 -57.52
CA GLN A 32 23.99 2.74 -56.81
C GLN A 32 25.18 3.02 -57.79
N PRO A 33 26.38 3.34 -57.31
CA PRO A 33 27.32 2.24 -57.08
C PRO A 33 28.29 2.36 -55.90
N ALA A 34 28.87 1.20 -55.61
CA ALA A 34 29.84 0.87 -54.59
C ALA A 34 31.23 1.51 -54.80
N THR A 35 32.04 1.61 -53.75
CA THR A 35 33.44 1.09 -53.69
C THR A 35 34.10 1.30 -52.28
N GLN A 36 34.62 0.15 -51.79
CA GLN A 36 35.88 -0.14 -51.08
C GLN A 36 36.30 0.53 -49.77
N SER A 37 36.38 -0.35 -48.77
CA SER A 37 37.49 -0.73 -47.86
C SER A 37 38.30 0.36 -47.16
N GLU A 38 38.32 0.28 -45.82
CA GLU A 38 39.54 0.24 -45.05
C GLU A 38 39.34 -0.37 -43.65
N GLN A 39 40.21 -1.31 -43.33
CA GLN A 39 40.32 -1.97 -42.03
C GLN A 39 40.96 -1.03 -41.02
N THR A 40 40.40 -0.91 -39.82
CA THR A 40 41.17 -0.51 -38.65
C THR A 40 40.65 -1.22 -37.41
N GLN A 41 41.52 -2.03 -36.82
CA GLN A 41 41.39 -2.71 -35.55
C GLN A 41 41.15 -1.69 -34.43
N LYS A 42 40.13 -1.93 -33.57
CA LYS A 42 40.16 -1.40 -32.19
C LYS A 42 39.41 -2.28 -31.19
N SER A 43 40.18 -2.74 -30.28
CA SER A 43 39.97 -3.10 -28.86
C SER A 43 38.54 -3.34 -28.39
N VAL A 44 38.29 -4.56 -28.02
CA VAL A 44 37.17 -5.05 -27.23
C VAL A 44 37.22 -4.44 -25.82
N LYS A 45 36.36 -3.47 -25.53
CA LYS A 45 35.96 -3.14 -24.15
C LYS A 45 34.79 -4.03 -23.76
N LYS A 46 35.07 -5.01 -22.91
CA LYS A 46 34.07 -5.79 -22.19
C LYS A 46 33.23 -4.83 -21.32
N THR A 47 32.05 -4.47 -21.79
CA THR A 47 30.99 -3.94 -20.94
C THR A 47 30.21 -5.11 -20.36
N THR A 48 30.47 -5.40 -19.13
CA THR A 48 29.63 -6.28 -18.29
C THR A 48 28.25 -5.65 -18.18
N LYS A 49 27.32 -6.07 -19.02
CA LYS A 49 25.91 -5.81 -18.81
C LYS A 49 25.43 -6.67 -17.65
N THR A 50 25.23 -6.08 -16.50
CA THR A 50 24.46 -6.67 -15.40
C THR A 50 23.05 -6.94 -15.93
N ALA A 51 22.75 -8.23 -16.11
CA ALA A 51 21.44 -8.69 -16.52
C ALA A 51 20.43 -8.43 -15.39
N LYS A 52 19.33 -7.76 -15.70
CA LYS A 52 18.14 -7.72 -14.86
C LYS A 52 17.41 -9.05 -14.96
N PRO A 53 17.34 -9.91 -13.92
CA PRO A 53 16.72 -11.23 -14.03
C PRO A 53 15.19 -11.25 -13.84
N ALA A 54 14.53 -10.11 -13.53
CA ALA A 54 13.17 -10.13 -13.00
C ALA A 54 12.02 -10.10 -14.01
N SER A 55 12.24 -9.67 -15.26
CA SER A 55 11.10 -9.38 -16.17
C SER A 55 10.56 -10.60 -16.94
N LYS A 56 11.37 -11.61 -17.22
CA LYS A 56 10.93 -12.74 -18.05
C LYS A 56 10.00 -13.74 -17.36
N LYS A 57 10.13 -13.91 -16.04
CA LYS A 57 9.30 -14.86 -15.27
C LYS A 57 7.88 -14.32 -15.02
N LYS A 58 7.71 -13.00 -14.92
CA LYS A 58 6.42 -12.30 -14.74
C LYS A 58 5.47 -12.52 -15.93
N LEU A 59 6.01 -12.60 -17.15
CA LEU A 59 5.24 -12.77 -18.40
C LEU A 59 4.72 -14.21 -18.65
N LEU A 60 5.25 -15.20 -17.93
CA LEU A 60 4.91 -16.61 -18.14
C LEU A 60 3.94 -17.17 -17.08
N MET A 61 3.64 -16.40 -16.02
CA MET A 61 2.75 -16.84 -14.95
C MET A 61 1.40 -16.12 -15.05
N PRO A 62 0.29 -16.82 -14.74
CA PRO A 62 -1.01 -16.15 -14.64
C PRO A 62 -1.01 -15.13 -13.53
N ASN A 63 -1.83 -14.09 -13.67
CA ASN A 63 -2.03 -13.14 -12.59
C ASN A 63 -2.67 -13.83 -11.38
N ALA A 64 -2.22 -13.45 -10.18
CA ALA A 64 -2.84 -13.91 -8.94
C ALA A 64 -4.27 -13.39 -8.83
N SER A 65 -5.17 -14.24 -8.34
CA SER A 65 -6.58 -13.92 -8.10
C SER A 65 -6.84 -13.62 -6.63
N GLY A 66 -8.04 -13.14 -6.33
CA GLY A 66 -8.48 -12.80 -5.00
C GLY A 66 -8.38 -11.30 -4.68
N LEU A 67 -9.16 -10.87 -3.70
CA LEU A 67 -9.18 -9.49 -3.22
C LEU A 67 -7.97 -9.23 -2.29
N PRO A 68 -7.56 -7.97 -2.10
CA PRO A 68 -6.60 -7.63 -1.07
C PRO A 68 -7.02 -8.20 0.30
N TYR A 69 -6.03 -8.72 1.03
CA TYR A 69 -6.24 -9.36 2.35
C TYR A 69 -7.21 -10.54 2.34
N GLU A 70 -7.29 -11.26 1.23
CA GLU A 70 -7.95 -12.56 1.12
C GLU A 70 -6.92 -13.68 1.30
N MET A 71 -7.29 -14.68 2.12
CA MET A 71 -6.44 -15.81 2.47
C MET A 71 -7.13 -17.12 2.13
N LEU A 72 -6.47 -17.95 1.34
CA LEU A 72 -6.87 -19.33 1.12
C LEU A 72 -6.14 -20.24 2.11
N VAL A 73 -6.89 -20.98 2.93
CA VAL A 73 -6.36 -22.01 3.82
C VAL A 73 -6.70 -23.39 3.24
N VAL A 74 -5.67 -24.16 2.94
CA VAL A 74 -5.78 -25.53 2.42
C VAL A 74 -5.62 -26.49 3.58
N MET A 75 -6.75 -26.95 4.11
CA MET A 75 -6.84 -27.79 5.30
C MET A 75 -8.13 -28.60 5.25
N SER A 76 -8.13 -29.87 5.72
CA SER A 76 -9.34 -30.68 5.76
C SER A 76 -10.40 -30.12 6.72
N ASP A 77 -11.66 -30.51 6.56
CA ASP A 77 -12.76 -30.11 7.46
C ASP A 77 -12.46 -30.55 8.89
N GLU A 78 -11.98 -31.79 9.04
CA GLU A 78 -11.66 -32.36 10.34
C GLU A 78 -10.55 -31.55 11.06
N GLN A 79 -9.47 -31.20 10.38
CA GLN A 79 -8.38 -30.38 10.94
C GLN A 79 -8.84 -28.97 11.30
N TRP A 80 -9.73 -28.38 10.48
CA TRP A 80 -10.22 -27.01 10.69
C TRP A 80 -10.98 -26.87 12.00
N ASP A 81 -11.72 -27.90 12.41
CA ASP A 81 -12.49 -27.88 13.64
C ASP A 81 -11.70 -28.29 14.90
N ARG A 82 -10.46 -28.75 14.73
CA ARG A 82 -9.51 -29.09 15.78
C ARG A 82 -8.63 -27.91 16.22
N PRO A 83 -7.81 -28.09 17.28
CA PRO A 83 -6.93 -27.01 17.82
C PRO A 83 -6.05 -26.34 16.77
N LEU A 84 -5.53 -27.07 15.79
CA LEU A 84 -4.70 -26.52 14.71
C LEU A 84 -5.49 -25.53 13.85
N GLY A 85 -6.67 -25.91 13.37
CA GLY A 85 -7.50 -25.02 12.56
C GLY A 85 -7.94 -23.79 13.35
N ARG A 86 -8.25 -23.95 14.65
CA ARG A 86 -8.58 -22.82 15.54
C ARG A 86 -7.39 -21.87 15.75
N ALA A 87 -6.17 -22.40 15.85
CA ALA A 87 -4.96 -21.58 15.93
C ALA A 87 -4.75 -20.77 14.65
N VAL A 88 -4.83 -21.40 13.46
CA VAL A 88 -4.72 -20.71 12.17
C VAL A 88 -5.84 -19.67 12.00
N PHE A 89 -7.08 -20.03 12.35
CA PHE A 89 -8.20 -19.08 12.32
C PHE A 89 -7.92 -17.88 13.21
N GLY A 90 -7.50 -18.09 14.46
CA GLY A 90 -7.24 -17.01 15.43
C GLY A 90 -6.20 -16.03 14.94
N VAL A 91 -5.14 -16.48 14.27
CA VAL A 91 -4.14 -15.62 13.67
C VAL A 91 -4.76 -14.72 12.60
N LEU A 92 -5.54 -15.29 11.71
CA LEU A 92 -6.11 -14.58 10.55
C LEU A 92 -7.30 -13.69 10.92
N ASP A 93 -8.01 -14.05 12.00
CA ASP A 93 -9.15 -13.32 12.55
C ASP A 93 -8.74 -12.17 13.50
N THR A 94 -7.43 -12.03 13.79
CA THR A 94 -6.91 -10.92 14.59
C THR A 94 -7.39 -9.59 14.02
N ASP A 95 -7.86 -8.71 14.89
CA ASP A 95 -8.35 -7.39 14.52
C ASP A 95 -7.25 -6.48 13.95
N VAL A 96 -7.62 -5.69 12.95
CA VAL A 96 -6.75 -4.61 12.46
C VAL A 96 -6.71 -3.49 13.48
N PRO A 97 -5.51 -3.13 13.97
CA PRO A 97 -5.37 -2.12 15.03
C PRO A 97 -5.79 -0.72 14.55
N GLY A 98 -6.37 0.06 15.48
CA GLY A 98 -6.73 1.46 15.25
C GLY A 98 -8.05 1.67 14.48
N LEU A 99 -8.81 0.62 14.18
CA LEU A 99 -10.14 0.76 13.59
C LEU A 99 -11.22 0.99 14.67
N PRO A 100 -12.30 1.73 14.35
CA PRO A 100 -13.37 2.03 15.32
C PRO A 100 -14.28 0.83 15.62
N GLN A 101 -14.17 -0.23 14.84
CA GLN A 101 -14.91 -1.48 14.97
C GLN A 101 -13.99 -2.65 14.71
N SER A 102 -14.32 -3.83 15.29
CA SER A 102 -13.59 -5.06 15.02
C SER A 102 -13.67 -5.41 13.53
N GLU A 103 -12.53 -5.51 12.88
CA GLU A 103 -12.40 -5.97 11.50
C GLU A 103 -11.19 -6.90 11.40
N ARG A 104 -11.44 -8.16 11.04
CA ARG A 104 -10.38 -9.17 10.90
C ARG A 104 -9.32 -8.78 9.88
N SER A 105 -8.10 -9.20 10.13
CA SER A 105 -6.95 -8.90 9.25
C SER A 105 -7.06 -9.53 7.88
N PHE A 106 -7.63 -10.75 7.78
CA PHE A 106 -7.82 -11.45 6.51
C PHE A 106 -9.23 -11.98 6.33
N ARG A 107 -9.74 -11.95 5.09
CA ARG A 107 -10.93 -12.72 4.68
C ARG A 107 -10.49 -14.17 4.46
N ILE A 108 -11.07 -15.10 5.19
CA ILE A 108 -10.63 -16.49 5.20
C ILE A 108 -11.55 -17.32 4.29
N THR A 109 -10.95 -17.97 3.31
CA THR A 109 -11.59 -19.05 2.53
C THR A 109 -10.83 -20.33 2.82
N ARG A 110 -11.54 -21.36 3.28
CA ARG A 110 -10.96 -22.68 3.52
C ARG A 110 -11.40 -23.65 2.43
N ILE A 111 -10.50 -24.51 2.00
CA ILE A 111 -10.77 -25.61 1.08
C ILE A 111 -10.10 -26.90 1.56
N ASP A 112 -10.69 -28.04 1.16
CA ASP A 112 -10.05 -29.35 1.33
C ASP A 112 -8.79 -29.47 0.44
N PRO A 113 -7.75 -30.19 0.90
CA PRO A 113 -6.51 -30.38 0.13
C PRO A 113 -6.74 -30.96 -1.28
N SER A 114 -7.73 -31.83 -1.47
CA SER A 114 -8.07 -32.39 -2.78
C SER A 114 -8.51 -31.33 -3.79
N ALA A 115 -9.25 -30.32 -3.32
CA ALA A 115 -9.72 -29.21 -4.15
C ALA A 115 -8.58 -28.28 -4.62
N PHE A 116 -7.43 -28.25 -3.94
CA PHE A 116 -6.29 -27.42 -4.30
C PHE A 116 -5.61 -27.82 -5.62
N SER A 117 -6.00 -28.96 -6.20
CA SER A 117 -5.58 -29.36 -7.55
C SER A 117 -6.12 -28.42 -8.65
N SER A 118 -7.24 -27.75 -8.40
CA SER A 118 -7.87 -26.80 -9.32
C SER A 118 -7.04 -25.52 -9.49
N ASN A 119 -6.88 -25.09 -10.75
CA ASN A 119 -6.19 -23.83 -11.07
C ASN A 119 -6.85 -22.62 -10.43
N MET A 120 -8.17 -22.62 -10.23
CA MET A 120 -8.89 -21.52 -9.59
C MET A 120 -8.37 -21.23 -8.16
N PHE A 121 -8.06 -22.26 -7.39
CA PHE A 121 -7.52 -22.11 -6.04
C PHE A 121 -6.01 -21.90 -6.03
N ARG A 122 -5.28 -22.55 -6.96
CA ARG A 122 -3.82 -22.41 -7.03
C ARG A 122 -3.36 -20.98 -7.30
N ILE A 123 -4.13 -20.21 -8.07
CA ILE A 123 -3.76 -18.84 -8.42
C ILE A 123 -4.15 -17.80 -7.34
N MET A 124 -4.72 -18.21 -6.21
CA MET A 124 -5.02 -17.28 -5.10
C MET A 124 -3.75 -16.60 -4.59
N ARG A 125 -3.85 -15.30 -4.32
CA ARG A 125 -2.71 -14.42 -3.99
C ARG A 125 -2.01 -14.75 -2.68
N ASN A 126 -2.74 -15.24 -1.68
CA ASN A 126 -2.20 -15.70 -0.40
C ASN A 126 -2.74 -17.10 -0.11
N VAL A 127 -1.84 -18.03 0.18
CA VAL A 127 -2.18 -19.43 0.44
C VAL A 127 -1.44 -19.91 1.67
N ILE A 128 -2.17 -20.50 2.62
CA ILE A 128 -1.61 -21.30 3.71
C ILE A 128 -1.94 -22.77 3.43
N LYS A 129 -0.92 -23.63 3.48
CA LYS A 129 -1.05 -25.09 3.35
C LYS A 129 -0.57 -25.77 4.61
N VAL A 130 -1.24 -26.86 4.98
CA VAL A 130 -0.79 -27.74 6.06
C VAL A 130 -0.14 -28.99 5.48
N ASP A 131 1.00 -29.38 6.05
CA ASP A 131 1.79 -30.54 5.64
C ASP A 131 2.30 -31.27 6.91
N ILE A 132 1.55 -32.29 7.36
CA ILE A 132 1.87 -33.06 8.55
C ILE A 132 2.37 -34.43 8.12
N GLN A 133 3.62 -34.74 8.47
CA GLN A 133 4.26 -36.01 8.15
C GLN A 133 5.22 -36.40 9.28
N ASN A 134 5.21 -37.66 9.69
CA ASN A 134 6.03 -38.19 10.77
C ASN A 134 7.56 -38.17 10.47
N ILE A 135 7.94 -37.84 9.24
CA ILE A 135 9.35 -37.68 8.85
C ILE A 135 9.93 -36.33 9.31
N TYR A 136 9.07 -35.38 9.67
CA TYR A 136 9.52 -34.10 10.20
C TYR A 136 9.94 -34.25 11.67
N THR A 137 10.98 -33.55 12.08
CA THR A 137 11.51 -33.63 13.45
C THR A 137 10.95 -32.51 14.35
N GLN A 138 10.50 -31.41 13.74
CA GLN A 138 9.97 -30.24 14.45
C GLN A 138 9.04 -29.44 13.55
N PRO A 139 8.14 -28.63 14.14
CA PRO A 139 7.33 -27.69 13.38
C PRO A 139 8.19 -26.63 12.69
N LYS A 140 7.72 -26.19 11.50
CA LYS A 140 8.42 -25.18 10.70
C LYS A 140 7.46 -24.45 9.77
N LEU A 141 7.68 -23.13 9.58
CA LEU A 141 7.10 -22.35 8.49
C LEU A 141 8.01 -22.39 7.26
N LYS A 142 7.45 -22.77 6.12
CA LYS A 142 8.12 -22.63 4.82
C LYS A 142 7.31 -21.69 3.95
N PHE A 143 7.97 -20.80 3.25
CA PHE A 143 7.31 -19.88 2.35
C PHE A 143 7.96 -19.87 0.98
N ALA A 144 7.14 -19.63 -0.03
CA ALA A 144 7.55 -19.51 -1.41
C ALA A 144 6.76 -18.39 -2.09
N ARG A 145 7.43 -17.69 -3.00
CA ARG A 145 6.83 -16.62 -3.81
C ARG A 145 6.53 -17.12 -5.20
N ASN A 146 5.39 -16.69 -5.78
CA ASN A 146 5.09 -16.89 -7.19
C ASN A 146 5.20 -18.37 -7.63
N VAL A 147 4.55 -19.27 -6.88
CA VAL A 147 4.58 -20.71 -7.16
C VAL A 147 3.68 -21.05 -8.36
N TYR A 148 2.46 -20.51 -8.36
CA TYR A 148 1.43 -20.81 -9.36
C TYR A 148 0.94 -19.57 -10.12
N SER A 149 1.12 -18.38 -9.55
CA SER A 149 0.68 -17.10 -10.12
C SER A 149 1.55 -15.95 -9.64
N TYR A 150 1.36 -14.76 -10.22
CA TYR A 150 2.11 -13.57 -9.86
C TYR A 150 1.16 -12.38 -9.60
N PRO A 151 1.37 -11.61 -8.51
CA PRO A 151 2.21 -11.85 -7.35
C PRO A 151 1.53 -12.79 -6.33
N GLN A 152 2.20 -13.81 -5.84
CA GLN A 152 1.64 -14.80 -4.93
C GLN A 152 2.57 -15.09 -3.76
N MET A 153 1.98 -15.32 -2.57
CA MET A 153 2.66 -15.82 -1.39
C MET A 153 2.03 -17.15 -0.96
N VAL A 154 2.87 -18.17 -0.79
CA VAL A 154 2.46 -19.49 -0.29
C VAL A 154 3.25 -19.80 0.96
N MET A 155 2.55 -20.06 2.07
CA MET A 155 3.14 -20.55 3.31
C MET A 155 2.73 -21.99 3.51
N THR A 156 3.69 -22.87 3.84
CA THR A 156 3.44 -24.25 4.23
C THR A 156 3.81 -24.43 5.70
N LEU A 157 2.82 -24.81 6.49
CA LEU A 157 2.95 -25.16 7.90
C LEU A 157 3.30 -26.64 7.98
N GLN A 158 4.55 -26.95 8.33
CA GLN A 158 5.04 -28.35 8.41
C GLN A 158 5.26 -28.77 9.86
N ALA A 159 4.88 -30.01 10.20
CA ALA A 159 5.15 -30.59 11.52
C ALA A 159 5.07 -32.12 11.49
N PRO A 160 5.62 -32.81 12.53
CA PRO A 160 5.44 -34.24 12.71
C PRO A 160 4.00 -34.62 13.07
N ASP A 161 3.27 -33.75 13.77
CA ASP A 161 1.92 -33.96 14.24
C ASP A 161 1.11 -32.66 14.38
N GLU A 162 -0.22 -32.79 14.56
CA GLU A 162 -1.14 -31.62 14.64
C GLU A 162 -0.96 -30.83 15.95
N ALA A 163 -0.65 -31.50 17.06
CA ALA A 163 -0.60 -30.84 18.36
C ALA A 163 0.61 -29.90 18.43
N SER A 164 1.79 -30.39 18.03
CA SER A 164 2.99 -29.57 17.94
C SER A 164 2.86 -28.41 16.96
N LEU A 165 2.15 -28.61 15.84
CA LEU A 165 1.90 -27.55 14.88
C LEU A 165 0.94 -26.49 15.43
N ALA A 166 -0.09 -26.89 16.16
CA ALA A 166 -1.04 -25.95 16.76
C ALA A 166 -0.38 -24.99 17.75
N GLU A 167 0.50 -25.51 18.61
CA GLU A 167 1.26 -24.68 19.55
C GLU A 167 2.25 -23.77 18.80
N TYR A 168 2.96 -24.31 17.81
CA TYR A 168 3.90 -23.54 17.02
C TYR A 168 3.24 -22.38 16.26
N VAL A 169 2.02 -22.60 15.73
CA VAL A 169 1.23 -21.52 15.07
C VAL A 169 0.85 -20.43 16.07
N LYS A 170 0.46 -20.79 17.30
CA LYS A 170 0.15 -19.80 18.35
C LYS A 170 1.38 -18.98 18.74
N ASP A 171 2.51 -19.64 18.95
CA ASP A 171 3.77 -19.01 19.35
C ASP A 171 4.31 -18.07 18.25
N ASN A 172 3.99 -18.34 16.99
CA ASN A 172 4.41 -17.56 15.83
C ASN A 172 3.27 -16.74 15.20
N ALA A 173 2.18 -16.51 15.94
CA ALA A 173 0.97 -15.86 15.42
C ALA A 173 1.27 -14.49 14.80
N GLN A 174 2.03 -13.63 15.50
CA GLN A 174 2.38 -12.30 15.03
C GLN A 174 3.25 -12.35 13.78
N SER A 175 4.24 -13.25 13.73
CA SER A 175 5.13 -13.42 12.57
C SER A 175 4.36 -13.86 11.31
N ILE A 176 3.37 -14.76 11.46
CA ILE A 176 2.51 -15.21 10.36
C ILE A 176 1.64 -14.05 9.87
N LEU A 177 1.03 -13.30 10.80
CA LEU A 177 0.19 -12.15 10.49
C LEU A 177 0.97 -11.07 9.75
N ASP A 178 2.15 -10.71 10.26
CA ASP A 178 3.04 -9.69 9.68
C ASP A 178 3.52 -10.10 8.30
N PHE A 179 3.90 -11.35 8.11
CA PHE A 179 4.35 -11.86 6.81
C PHE A 179 3.35 -11.58 5.69
N PHE A 180 2.09 -11.95 5.89
CA PHE A 180 1.07 -11.73 4.87
C PHE A 180 0.60 -10.27 4.79
N THR A 181 0.55 -9.55 5.91
CA THR A 181 0.23 -8.13 5.93
C THR A 181 1.25 -7.32 5.12
N LYS A 182 2.55 -7.59 5.32
CA LYS A 182 3.63 -6.94 4.57
C LYS A 182 3.61 -7.33 3.09
N ALA A 183 3.29 -8.59 2.79
CA ALA A 183 3.11 -9.00 1.39
C ALA A 183 2.01 -8.21 0.68
N GLU A 184 0.88 -7.97 1.35
CA GLU A 184 -0.20 -7.15 0.81
C GLU A 184 0.19 -5.67 0.68
N MET A 185 0.86 -5.11 1.68
CA MET A 185 1.37 -3.75 1.61
C MET A 185 2.37 -3.57 0.46
N ASN A 186 3.30 -4.51 0.29
CA ASN A 186 4.26 -4.47 -0.82
C ASN A 186 3.59 -4.52 -2.20
N ARG A 187 2.50 -5.28 -2.34
CA ARG A 187 1.72 -5.29 -3.59
C ARG A 187 1.07 -3.94 -3.85
N GLU A 188 0.52 -3.30 -2.82
CA GLU A 188 -0.06 -1.96 -2.98
C GLU A 188 1.01 -0.91 -3.28
N ILE A 189 2.18 -0.97 -2.65
CA ILE A 189 3.32 -0.09 -2.97
C ILE A 189 3.77 -0.30 -4.43
N GLU A 190 3.81 -1.54 -4.91
CA GLU A 190 4.16 -1.83 -6.30
C GLU A 190 3.11 -1.26 -7.27
N ASN A 191 1.82 -1.38 -6.95
CA ASN A 191 0.75 -0.74 -7.71
C ASN A 191 0.91 0.78 -7.74
N LEU A 192 1.23 1.40 -6.59
CA LEU A 192 1.48 2.84 -6.50
C LEU A 192 2.72 3.26 -7.28
N ARG A 193 3.75 2.40 -7.35
CA ARG A 193 4.93 2.65 -8.19
C ARG A 193 4.58 2.69 -9.67
N GLU A 194 3.68 1.79 -10.11
CA GLU A 194 3.22 1.73 -11.49
C GLU A 194 2.25 2.88 -11.81
N GLU A 195 1.34 3.22 -10.89
CA GLU A 195 0.32 4.24 -11.09
C GLU A 195 -0.03 4.96 -9.78
N HIS A 196 0.33 6.23 -9.67
CA HIS A 196 -0.02 7.10 -8.55
C HIS A 196 -0.39 8.50 -9.02
N ASN A 197 -0.92 9.34 -8.12
CA ASN A 197 -1.26 10.72 -8.45
C ASN A 197 0.00 11.60 -8.50
N LEU A 198 0.43 11.94 -9.70
CA LEU A 198 1.63 12.77 -9.94
C LEU A 198 1.48 14.20 -9.41
N GLU A 199 0.26 14.74 -9.33
CA GLU A 199 0.03 16.09 -8.82
C GLU A 199 0.24 16.14 -7.31
N VAL A 200 -0.15 15.10 -6.56
CA VAL A 200 0.15 15.02 -5.11
C VAL A 200 1.65 14.93 -4.88
N SER A 201 2.38 14.10 -5.64
CA SER A 201 3.85 14.02 -5.56
C SER A 201 4.51 15.36 -5.87
N ARG A 202 4.06 16.05 -6.93
CA ARG A 202 4.56 17.40 -7.27
C ARG A 202 4.33 18.40 -6.14
N LEU A 203 3.11 18.46 -5.58
CA LEU A 203 2.77 19.36 -4.49
C LEU A 203 3.54 19.04 -3.20
N ALA A 204 3.70 17.76 -2.87
CA ALA A 204 4.50 17.33 -1.72
C ALA A 204 5.96 17.77 -1.86
N LYS A 205 6.51 17.66 -3.07
CA LYS A 205 7.87 18.12 -3.37
C LYS A 205 8.00 19.62 -3.28
N GLU A 206 7.05 20.37 -3.81
CA GLU A 206 7.06 21.85 -3.81
C GLU A 206 6.92 22.43 -2.40
N ILE A 207 6.00 21.87 -1.57
CA ILE A 207 5.65 22.44 -0.26
C ILE A 207 6.58 21.94 0.85
N LEU A 208 6.97 20.65 0.79
CA LEU A 208 7.68 19.97 1.88
C LEU A 208 9.01 19.33 1.44
N ASP A 209 9.41 19.47 0.18
CA ASP A 209 10.60 18.82 -0.36
C ASP A 209 10.66 17.30 -0.11
N VAL A 210 9.51 16.63 -0.13
CA VAL A 210 9.36 15.18 0.01
C VAL A 210 8.66 14.59 -1.21
N ASP A 211 8.81 13.28 -1.44
CA ASP A 211 8.02 12.55 -2.42
C ASP A 211 7.12 11.54 -1.72
N VAL A 212 5.91 11.31 -2.24
CA VAL A 212 4.96 10.33 -1.73
C VAL A 212 4.03 9.87 -2.85
N TRP A 213 3.75 8.58 -2.89
CA TRP A 213 2.83 8.01 -3.86
C TRP A 213 1.48 7.73 -3.20
N VAL A 214 0.42 8.26 -3.78
CA VAL A 214 -0.94 8.03 -3.32
C VAL A 214 -1.81 7.53 -4.47
N PRO A 215 -2.90 6.81 -4.21
CA PRO A 215 -3.81 6.37 -5.26
C PRO A 215 -4.24 7.53 -6.17
N TRP A 216 -4.29 7.30 -7.47
CA TRP A 216 -4.67 8.32 -8.48
C TRP A 216 -6.06 8.93 -8.23
N THR A 217 -6.94 8.20 -7.51
CA THR A 217 -8.27 8.68 -7.12
C THR A 217 -8.27 9.81 -6.11
N ILE A 218 -7.14 10.06 -5.42
CA ILE A 218 -6.95 11.18 -4.49
C ILE A 218 -6.62 12.42 -5.31
N ASN A 219 -7.63 13.20 -5.69
CA ASN A 219 -7.52 14.27 -6.69
C ASN A 219 -8.07 15.63 -6.23
N LYS A 220 -8.40 15.80 -4.95
CA LYS A 220 -8.77 17.08 -4.33
C LYS A 220 -7.68 17.48 -3.35
N PHE A 221 -7.24 18.74 -3.41
CA PHE A 221 -6.10 19.21 -2.64
C PHE A 221 -6.42 20.50 -1.91
N LYS A 222 -5.85 20.65 -0.73
CA LYS A 222 -5.74 21.92 0.00
C LYS A 222 -4.30 22.11 0.43
N GLN A 223 -3.73 23.25 0.09
CA GLN A 223 -2.37 23.64 0.40
C GLN A 223 -2.34 24.68 1.53
N GLY A 224 -1.29 24.65 2.32
CA GLY A 224 -1.00 25.62 3.36
C GLY A 224 0.50 25.79 3.53
N LYS A 225 0.92 26.65 4.46
CA LYS A 225 2.31 26.74 4.81
C LYS A 225 2.74 25.45 5.51
N ASP A 226 3.75 24.77 4.98
CA ASP A 226 4.25 23.49 5.50
C ASP A 226 3.15 22.42 5.67
N PHE A 227 2.11 22.46 4.81
CA PHE A 227 0.92 21.63 4.92
C PHE A 227 0.32 21.30 3.55
N LEU A 228 0.01 20.02 3.35
CA LEU A 228 -0.75 19.52 2.20
C LEU A 228 -1.81 18.54 2.68
N TRP A 229 -3.07 18.73 2.28
CA TRP A 229 -4.15 17.76 2.43
C TRP A 229 -4.65 17.36 1.06
N ALA A 230 -4.69 16.05 0.79
CA ALA A 230 -5.26 15.51 -0.43
C ALA A 230 -6.30 14.43 -0.09
N SER A 231 -7.40 14.38 -0.86
CA SER A 231 -8.55 13.51 -0.58
C SER A 231 -9.26 13.07 -1.85
N THR A 232 -10.00 11.95 -1.77
CA THR A 232 -10.96 11.56 -2.80
C THR A 232 -12.20 12.47 -2.79
N ASN A 233 -12.61 12.95 -1.61
CA ASN A 233 -13.74 13.86 -1.37
C ASN A 233 -15.04 13.46 -2.10
N THR A 234 -15.45 12.21 -1.94
CA THR A 234 -16.70 11.66 -2.50
C THR A 234 -17.90 11.88 -1.58
N GLY A 235 -17.66 12.17 -0.30
CA GLY A 235 -18.65 12.32 0.76
C GLY A 235 -19.23 11.01 1.29
N LYS A 236 -18.78 9.85 0.79
CA LYS A 236 -19.29 8.53 1.19
C LYS A 236 -18.19 7.62 1.74
N LYS A 237 -17.12 7.46 0.99
CA LYS A 237 -15.95 6.64 1.36
C LYS A 237 -14.70 7.42 0.97
N ASP A 238 -14.25 8.29 1.87
CA ASP A 238 -13.13 9.16 1.58
C ASP A 238 -11.84 8.63 2.19
N MET A 239 -10.84 8.55 1.32
CA MET A 239 -9.44 8.36 1.67
C MET A 239 -8.77 9.72 1.63
N SER A 240 -8.01 10.05 2.67
CA SER A 240 -7.27 11.29 2.75
C SER A 240 -5.84 11.04 3.18
N ILE A 241 -4.93 11.85 2.68
CA ILE A 241 -3.57 11.99 3.17
C ILE A 241 -3.32 13.42 3.58
N VAL A 242 -2.61 13.60 4.69
CA VAL A 242 -2.10 14.89 5.16
C VAL A 242 -0.59 14.78 5.33
N LEU A 243 0.11 15.74 4.78
CA LEU A 243 1.54 15.94 5.00
C LEU A 243 1.73 17.27 5.70
N TYR A 244 2.54 17.32 6.75
CA TYR A 244 2.93 18.55 7.40
C TYR A 244 4.30 18.45 8.07
N SER A 245 4.89 19.59 8.36
CA SER A 245 6.17 19.63 9.06
C SER A 245 6.18 20.64 10.20
N TYR A 246 7.11 20.42 11.13
CA TYR A 246 7.42 21.33 12.21
C TYR A 246 8.88 21.12 12.66
N PRO A 247 9.53 22.14 13.27
CA PRO A 247 10.91 22.02 13.72
C PRO A 247 11.11 20.82 14.66
N TYR A 248 12.17 20.05 14.44
CA TYR A 248 12.62 19.03 15.38
C TYR A 248 13.47 19.67 16.47
N THR A 249 13.16 19.44 17.71
CA THR A 249 13.89 19.99 18.86
C THR A 249 14.68 18.91 19.61
N ASP A 250 14.00 17.88 20.07
CA ASP A 250 14.58 16.79 20.84
C ASP A 250 13.68 15.54 20.85
N LYS A 251 14.06 14.51 21.61
CA LYS A 251 13.34 13.22 21.68
C LYS A 251 11.91 13.34 22.24
N ASN A 252 11.60 14.37 23.03
CA ASN A 252 10.26 14.57 23.58
C ASN A 252 9.22 14.84 22.50
N THR A 253 9.67 15.23 21.31
CA THR A 253 8.86 15.34 20.07
C THR A 253 8.12 14.05 19.74
N PHE A 254 8.64 12.88 20.14
CA PHE A 254 8.06 11.57 19.88
C PHE A 254 7.29 10.99 21.08
N THR A 255 6.92 11.81 22.06
CA THR A 255 5.97 11.39 23.10
C THR A 255 4.54 11.43 22.59
N LEU A 256 3.68 10.55 23.11
CA LEU A 256 2.25 10.54 22.77
C LEU A 256 1.60 11.91 22.99
N GLU A 257 1.90 12.55 24.11
CA GLU A 257 1.32 13.86 24.46
C GLU A 257 1.72 14.95 23.46
N TYR A 258 3.00 15.00 23.09
CA TYR A 258 3.49 15.94 22.07
C TYR A 258 2.81 15.70 20.72
N PHE A 259 2.74 14.45 20.28
CA PHE A 259 2.05 14.08 19.05
C PHE A 259 0.60 14.56 19.06
N LEU A 260 -0.17 14.26 20.11
CA LEU A 260 -1.58 14.64 20.22
C LEU A 260 -1.77 16.16 20.15
N ASN A 261 -0.95 16.91 20.92
CA ASN A 261 -1.03 18.37 20.95
C ASN A 261 -0.66 18.99 19.59
N LYS A 262 0.38 18.48 18.96
CA LYS A 262 0.83 18.96 17.65
C LYS A 262 -0.19 18.65 16.56
N ARG A 263 -0.68 17.41 16.52
CA ARG A 263 -1.71 16.98 15.56
C ARG A 263 -2.96 17.84 15.70
N ASP A 264 -3.51 17.97 16.90
CA ASP A 264 -4.73 18.77 17.14
C ASP A 264 -4.54 20.23 16.73
N SER A 265 -3.37 20.82 17.00
CA SER A 265 -3.05 22.20 16.61
C SER A 265 -3.04 22.36 15.07
N VAL A 266 -2.38 21.44 14.35
CA VAL A 266 -2.30 21.48 12.89
C VAL A 266 -3.66 21.23 12.26
N MET A 267 -4.39 20.21 12.72
CA MET A 267 -5.68 19.83 12.14
C MET A 267 -6.74 20.90 12.36
N LYS A 268 -6.76 21.54 13.55
CA LYS A 268 -7.68 22.63 13.88
C LYS A 268 -7.60 23.81 12.90
N VAL A 269 -6.37 24.14 12.49
CA VAL A 269 -6.15 25.29 11.57
C VAL A 269 -6.45 24.90 10.13
N ASN A 270 -6.12 23.68 9.75
CA ASN A 270 -6.07 23.29 8.33
C ASN A 270 -7.27 22.49 7.85
N ILE A 271 -7.97 21.78 8.74
CA ILE A 271 -9.11 20.93 8.36
C ILE A 271 -10.37 21.40 9.12
N PRO A 272 -11.08 22.41 8.58
CA PRO A 272 -12.35 22.83 9.12
C PRO A 272 -13.41 21.76 8.90
N GLY A 273 -14.41 21.71 9.77
CA GLY A 273 -15.62 20.92 9.54
C GLY A 273 -16.63 21.65 8.64
N ALA A 274 -17.82 21.08 8.52
CA ALA A 274 -18.89 21.62 7.67
C ALA A 274 -19.60 22.83 8.29
N PHE A 275 -19.52 23.01 9.60
CA PHE A 275 -20.21 24.08 10.33
C PHE A 275 -19.20 25.11 10.84
N GLU A 276 -19.65 26.34 11.04
CA GLU A 276 -18.82 27.41 11.60
C GLU A 276 -18.24 27.01 12.95
N GLY A 277 -16.94 27.22 13.12
CA GLY A 277 -16.21 26.85 14.33
C GLY A 277 -15.94 25.36 14.51
N SER A 278 -16.40 24.50 13.61
CA SER A 278 -16.09 23.06 13.63
C SER A 278 -14.74 22.78 12.97
N TYR A 279 -14.02 21.78 13.50
CA TYR A 279 -12.68 21.40 13.01
C TYR A 279 -12.31 19.97 13.39
N MET A 280 -11.37 19.40 12.65
CA MET A 280 -10.83 18.07 12.94
C MET A 280 -10.00 18.09 14.24
N SER A 281 -10.22 17.09 15.09
CA SER A 281 -9.49 16.84 16.33
C SER A 281 -9.28 15.33 16.54
N THR A 282 -8.54 14.98 17.59
CA THR A 282 -8.24 13.59 17.94
C THR A 282 -9.18 13.09 19.04
N GLN A 283 -9.60 11.83 18.98
CA GLN A 283 -10.17 11.10 20.12
C GLN A 283 -9.01 10.53 20.95
N ARG A 284 -8.51 11.31 21.90
CA ARG A 284 -7.24 11.08 22.57
C ARG A 284 -7.15 9.74 23.30
N ASP A 285 -8.26 9.25 23.85
CA ASP A 285 -8.33 8.00 24.61
C ASP A 285 -8.16 6.74 23.73
N PHE A 286 -8.23 6.90 22.39
CA PHE A 286 -8.13 5.82 21.41
C PHE A 286 -6.85 5.90 20.56
N VAL A 287 -5.84 6.62 21.04
CA VAL A 287 -4.57 6.76 20.32
C VAL A 287 -3.47 6.03 21.05
N TYR A 288 -2.72 5.25 20.30
CA TYR A 288 -1.47 4.66 20.75
C TYR A 288 -0.37 4.93 19.75
N VAL A 289 0.86 4.89 20.22
CA VAL A 289 2.07 5.08 19.41
C VAL A 289 2.97 3.86 19.57
N GLU A 290 3.67 3.54 18.50
CA GLU A 290 4.68 2.49 18.46
C GLU A 290 5.92 2.99 17.73
N ASP A 291 7.09 2.47 18.13
CA ASP A 291 8.33 2.72 17.43
C ASP A 291 8.43 1.77 16.24
N ALA A 292 8.84 2.28 15.10
CA ALA A 292 8.99 1.52 13.87
C ALA A 292 10.28 1.89 13.15
N THR A 293 10.69 1.02 12.23
CA THR A 293 11.75 1.32 11.27
C THR A 293 11.13 1.42 9.88
N VAL A 294 11.27 2.57 9.24
CA VAL A 294 10.78 2.81 7.88
C VAL A 294 11.96 3.25 7.01
N GLN A 295 12.26 2.48 5.97
CA GLN A 295 13.41 2.72 5.08
C GLN A 295 14.74 2.84 5.86
N GLY A 296 14.96 1.94 6.83
CA GLY A 296 16.17 1.90 7.65
C GLY A 296 16.32 3.01 8.69
N LYS A 297 15.32 3.89 8.84
CA LYS A 297 15.33 5.01 9.80
C LYS A 297 14.20 4.90 10.80
N TYR A 298 14.40 5.48 11.98
CA TYR A 298 13.37 5.59 13.01
C TYR A 298 12.12 6.31 12.49
N ALA A 299 10.97 5.77 12.86
CA ALA A 299 9.66 6.38 12.68
C ALA A 299 8.80 6.12 13.91
N GLN A 300 8.05 7.13 14.36
CA GLN A 300 6.94 6.90 15.28
C GLN A 300 5.68 6.68 14.45
N VAL A 301 4.99 5.58 14.70
CA VAL A 301 3.70 5.27 14.09
C VAL A 301 2.61 5.48 15.14
N ALA A 302 1.68 6.37 14.84
CA ALA A 302 0.50 6.60 15.67
C ALA A 302 -0.75 6.07 14.98
N ARG A 303 -1.61 5.39 15.74
CA ARG A 303 -2.91 4.89 15.27
C ARG A 303 -4.00 5.33 16.22
N GLY A 304 -5.16 5.67 15.68
CA GLY A 304 -6.26 6.10 16.51
C GLY A 304 -7.47 6.58 15.73
N LEU A 305 -8.32 7.33 16.42
CA LEU A 305 -9.55 7.86 15.87
C LEU A 305 -9.52 9.40 15.82
N TRP A 306 -9.93 9.94 14.68
CA TRP A 306 -10.22 11.35 14.52
C TRP A 306 -11.71 11.62 14.64
N ARG A 307 -12.07 12.83 14.99
CA ARG A 307 -13.45 13.35 14.99
C ARG A 307 -13.47 14.81 14.55
N VAL A 308 -14.60 15.28 14.11
CA VAL A 308 -14.85 16.72 13.96
C VAL A 308 -15.49 17.25 15.23
N LYS A 309 -14.86 18.22 15.88
CA LYS A 309 -15.45 18.94 17.00
C LYS A 309 -16.59 19.82 16.48
N GLY A 310 -17.80 19.63 17.03
CA GLY A 310 -19.00 20.32 16.55
C GLY A 310 -19.76 19.58 15.45
N ASP A 311 -19.36 18.34 15.11
CA ASP A 311 -20.03 17.47 14.15
C ASP A 311 -19.91 16.00 14.56
N ARG A 312 -20.65 15.12 13.88
CA ARG A 312 -20.64 13.65 14.10
C ARG A 312 -19.64 12.91 13.23
N MET A 313 -18.90 13.62 12.38
CA MET A 313 -17.89 12.99 11.51
C MET A 313 -16.71 12.49 12.32
N GLY A 314 -16.22 11.30 11.95
CA GLY A 314 -15.06 10.67 12.56
C GLY A 314 -14.65 9.43 11.79
N GLY A 315 -13.50 8.87 12.18
CA GLY A 315 -12.97 7.65 11.56
C GLY A 315 -11.57 7.31 12.07
N PRO A 316 -10.95 6.27 11.53
CA PRO A 316 -9.59 5.90 11.88
C PRO A 316 -8.55 6.75 11.16
N PHE A 317 -7.36 6.86 11.78
CA PHE A 317 -6.16 7.39 11.16
C PHE A 317 -4.94 6.54 11.48
N VAL A 318 -3.93 6.61 10.63
CA VAL A 318 -2.57 6.15 10.85
C VAL A 318 -1.60 7.25 10.44
N SER A 319 -0.57 7.50 11.24
CA SER A 319 0.36 8.62 11.08
C SER A 319 1.79 8.13 11.27
N HIS A 320 2.69 8.50 10.37
CA HIS A 320 4.13 8.27 10.46
C HIS A 320 4.84 9.61 10.70
N SER A 321 5.52 9.73 11.82
CA SER A 321 6.37 10.89 12.14
C SER A 321 7.83 10.50 11.99
N ARG A 322 8.59 11.21 11.14
CA ARG A 322 9.99 10.94 10.81
C ARG A 322 10.83 12.20 10.81
N VAL A 323 12.09 12.09 11.23
CA VAL A 323 13.03 13.24 11.22
C VAL A 323 13.59 13.43 9.82
N ASP A 324 13.41 14.62 9.27
CA ASP A 324 14.15 15.14 8.13
C ASP A 324 15.41 15.83 8.68
N GLU A 325 16.50 15.06 8.70
CA GLU A 325 17.79 15.50 9.25
C GLU A 325 18.42 16.64 8.43
N VAL A 326 18.10 16.71 7.13
CA VAL A 326 18.63 17.72 6.21
C VAL A 326 18.13 19.11 6.57
N ASN A 327 16.83 19.19 6.92
CA ASN A 327 16.17 20.46 7.20
C ASN A 327 15.87 20.67 8.70
N GLY A 328 16.32 19.75 9.59
CA GLY A 328 16.13 19.88 11.04
C GLY A 328 14.68 19.91 11.49
N ARG A 329 13.82 19.11 10.87
CA ARG A 329 12.38 19.12 11.12
C ARG A 329 11.80 17.70 11.20
N VAL A 330 10.61 17.59 11.76
CA VAL A 330 9.80 16.39 11.66
C VAL A 330 8.86 16.53 10.47
N ILE A 331 8.82 15.50 9.62
CA ILE A 331 7.78 15.32 8.60
C ILE A 331 6.79 14.31 9.14
N VAL A 332 5.52 14.68 9.09
CA VAL A 332 4.41 13.80 9.41
C VAL A 332 3.62 13.51 8.14
N ALA A 333 3.48 12.22 7.83
CA ALA A 333 2.54 11.72 6.83
C ALA A 333 1.43 10.97 7.53
N GLU A 334 0.20 11.41 7.38
CA GLU A 334 -0.96 10.82 8.03
C GLU A 334 -2.03 10.47 7.00
N ALA A 335 -2.56 9.26 7.11
CA ALA A 335 -3.73 8.82 6.37
C ALA A 335 -4.94 8.74 7.29
N PHE A 336 -6.09 9.19 6.83
CA PHE A 336 -7.34 9.02 7.56
C PHE A 336 -8.50 8.68 6.62
N ILE A 337 -9.49 7.96 7.16
CA ILE A 337 -10.62 7.45 6.40
C ILE A 337 -11.93 8.00 6.97
N TYR A 338 -12.81 8.45 6.08
CA TYR A 338 -14.21 8.67 6.37
C TYR A 338 -15.04 7.67 5.56
N ALA A 339 -15.69 6.73 6.22
CA ALA A 339 -16.49 5.70 5.57
C ALA A 339 -17.59 5.23 6.54
N PRO A 340 -18.62 6.07 6.80
CA PRO A 340 -19.71 5.69 7.66
C PRO A 340 -20.41 4.43 7.12
N GLU A 341 -20.87 3.56 8.04
CA GLU A 341 -21.60 2.32 7.74
C GLU A 341 -20.85 1.32 6.82
N SER A 342 -19.54 1.47 6.69
CA SER A 342 -18.70 0.61 5.85
C SER A 342 -17.49 0.08 6.62
N LEU A 343 -17.01 -1.09 6.20
CA LEU A 343 -15.72 -1.62 6.63
C LEU A 343 -14.60 -0.69 6.14
N LYS A 344 -13.60 -0.48 6.99
CA LYS A 344 -12.52 0.50 6.80
C LYS A 344 -11.16 -0.13 6.58
N ARG A 345 -11.01 -1.43 6.91
CA ARG A 345 -9.74 -2.15 6.82
C ARG A 345 -9.05 -1.95 5.48
N ASP A 346 -9.73 -2.26 4.37
CA ASP A 346 -9.11 -2.24 3.05
C ASP A 346 -8.67 -0.83 2.65
N LEU A 347 -9.49 0.18 2.97
CA LEU A 347 -9.16 1.58 2.72
C LEU A 347 -7.98 2.04 3.57
N MET A 348 -7.99 1.71 4.87
CA MET A 348 -6.92 2.10 5.79
C MET A 348 -5.60 1.42 5.43
N ARG A 349 -5.60 0.11 5.16
CA ARG A 349 -4.41 -0.63 4.75
C ARG A 349 -3.83 -0.12 3.43
N ARG A 350 -4.67 0.24 2.48
CA ARG A 350 -4.25 0.86 1.22
C ARG A 350 -3.56 2.19 1.46
N MET A 351 -4.13 3.04 2.29
CA MET A 351 -3.55 4.34 2.61
C MET A 351 -2.31 4.23 3.50
N GLU A 352 -2.27 3.26 4.40
CA GLU A 352 -1.07 2.97 5.20
C GLU A 352 0.10 2.55 4.30
N ALA A 353 -0.14 1.70 3.29
CA ALA A 353 0.88 1.36 2.30
C ALA A 353 1.45 2.61 1.59
N ALA A 354 0.60 3.60 1.28
CA ALA A 354 1.03 4.86 0.71
C ALA A 354 1.99 5.64 1.63
N LEU A 355 1.80 5.59 2.95
CA LEU A 355 2.71 6.26 3.91
C LEU A 355 4.13 5.67 3.88
N TYR A 356 4.28 4.39 3.61
CA TYR A 356 5.59 3.75 3.47
C TYR A 356 6.36 4.21 2.22
N THR A 357 5.68 4.83 1.25
CA THR A 357 6.34 5.39 0.05
C THR A 357 6.97 6.76 0.29
N LEU A 358 6.71 7.40 1.44
CA LEU A 358 7.25 8.73 1.76
C LEU A 358 8.77 8.73 1.73
N GLN A 359 9.35 9.58 0.89
CA GLN A 359 10.78 9.80 0.75
C GLN A 359 11.16 11.15 1.31
N LEU A 360 12.05 11.15 2.29
CA LEU A 360 12.60 12.36 2.90
C LEU A 360 13.80 12.88 2.08
N PRO A 361 14.14 14.18 2.17
CA PRO A 361 15.37 14.72 1.62
C PRO A 361 16.59 13.96 2.13
N GLN A 362 17.59 13.77 1.26
CA GLN A 362 18.85 13.11 1.60
C GLN A 362 20.00 14.10 1.41
N ALA A 363 20.96 14.10 2.35
CA ALA A 363 22.13 14.98 2.31
C ALA A 363 23.03 14.70 1.10
N ASP A 364 23.15 13.44 0.71
CA ASP A 364 23.91 13.02 -0.46
C ASP A 364 22.96 12.56 -1.56
N LYS A 365 23.02 13.19 -2.73
CA LYS A 365 22.43 12.69 -3.97
C LYS A 365 23.22 11.49 -4.47
N VAL A 366 23.40 10.47 -3.66
CA VAL A 366 23.79 9.16 -4.15
C VAL A 366 22.61 8.67 -4.96
N ASN A 367 22.84 8.29 -6.21
CA ASN A 367 21.88 7.75 -7.17
C ASN A 367 20.95 6.73 -6.54
N SER A 368 19.96 7.16 -5.78
CA SER A 368 19.01 6.31 -5.07
C SER A 368 17.74 6.08 -5.90
N LEU A 369 17.93 5.83 -7.20
CA LEU A 369 16.90 5.18 -8.03
C LEU A 369 16.81 3.68 -7.77
N ALA A 370 17.63 3.16 -6.87
CA ALA A 370 17.52 1.83 -6.30
C ALA A 370 16.95 1.95 -4.89
N TYR A 371 15.68 2.31 -4.77
CA TYR A 371 14.92 1.93 -3.60
C TYR A 371 14.73 0.42 -3.69
N ASP A 372 15.58 -0.31 -3.02
CA ASP A 372 15.32 -1.67 -2.64
C ASP A 372 14.18 -1.68 -1.63
N LEU A 373 12.95 -1.47 -2.15
CA LEU A 373 11.72 -1.84 -1.46
C LEU A 373 11.63 -3.38 -1.34
N GLU A 374 12.73 -4.08 -1.66
CA GLU A 374 12.85 -5.52 -1.51
C GLU A 374 12.95 -5.96 -0.05
N GLU A 375 13.24 -5.07 0.89
CA GLU A 375 13.44 -5.43 2.29
C GLU A 375 12.35 -5.03 3.27
N ILE A 376 11.09 -5.25 2.91
CA ILE A 376 10.15 -5.73 3.90
C ILE A 376 10.06 -7.26 3.74
N VAL A 377 11.17 -7.92 3.59
CA VAL A 377 11.28 -9.37 3.73
C VAL A 377 11.56 -9.64 5.19
N ILE A 378 10.56 -10.07 5.93
CA ILE A 378 10.81 -10.75 7.19
C ILE A 378 11.05 -12.20 6.85
N GLU A 379 12.32 -12.59 6.94
CA GLU A 379 12.61 -13.96 7.28
C GLU A 379 12.15 -14.15 8.72
N PRO A 380 11.34 -15.16 9.03
CA PRO A 380 11.10 -15.53 10.42
C PRO A 380 12.48 -15.86 10.99
N GLU A 381 12.92 -15.14 12.02
CA GLU A 381 14.12 -15.47 12.74
C GLU A 381 14.00 -16.93 13.17
N ALA A 382 14.89 -17.76 12.64
CA ALA A 382 15.10 -19.11 13.13
C ALA A 382 15.63 -18.98 14.56
N LYS A 383 14.76 -19.16 15.55
CA LYS A 383 15.18 -19.43 16.93
C LYS A 383 15.68 -20.85 17.06
#